data_2ef41f1edec8d344c4d1cde47051977a
#
_entry.id   2ef41f1edec8d344c4d1cde47051977a
#
_cell.length_a   1.000
_cell.length_b   1.000
_cell.length_c   1.000
_cell.angle_alpha   90.00
_cell.angle_beta   90.00
_cell.angle_gamma   90.00
#
_symmetry.space_group_name_H-M   'P 1'
#
loop_
_entity.id
_entity.type
_entity.pdbx_description
1 polymer ?
#
loop_
_entity_poly.entity_id
_entity_poly.type
_entity_poly.pdbx_seq_one_letter_code
_entity_poly.pdbx_strand_id
1 'polypeptide(L)'
;GNIAHELRTPMTTIKGFIDGMLDGTIPQEETKHYLGIVLQETGRLARLVQNMLDITKLEAGEVPIHAQTYDLWKTVTDVVLSDEQRIEDGKIDIRGLGGDPLSIYADPDFVHQVVYNIVDNAIKFTPAGGAISFAAEKHGSMVEVRIENTGAGIAPEALPFVFERFYKEDRSRGMNTRGSGLGLHICKILINLSGGQIHAESEEGKWCRFVFTLPAGK
;
A
#
# COMPACT_ATOMS: atom_id res chain seq x y z
N GLY A 1 -11.54 -12.01 -3.34
CA GLY A 1 -10.45 -12.42 -4.23
C GLY A 1 -9.84 -13.72 -3.75
N ASN A 2 -9.55 -14.62 -4.67
CA ASN A 2 -9.08 -15.96 -4.28
C ASN A 2 -7.53 -15.96 -4.32
N ILE A 3 -6.89 -16.26 -3.19
CA ILE A 3 -5.43 -16.46 -3.06
C ILE A 3 -4.88 -17.33 -4.21
N ALA A 4 -5.59 -18.43 -4.51
CA ALA A 4 -5.21 -19.31 -5.61
C ALA A 4 -5.13 -18.61 -6.97
N HIS A 5 -5.98 -17.62 -7.22
CA HIS A 5 -5.96 -16.85 -8.47
C HIS A 5 -4.75 -15.90 -8.52
N GLU A 6 -4.48 -15.17 -7.43
CA GLU A 6 -3.34 -14.24 -7.37
C GLU A 6 -1.98 -14.96 -7.45
N LEU A 7 -1.88 -16.20 -6.97
CA LEU A 7 -0.70 -17.04 -7.13
C LEU A 7 -0.61 -17.66 -8.53
N ARG A 8 -1.74 -18.10 -9.10
CA ARG A 8 -1.77 -18.78 -10.41
C ARG A 8 -1.30 -17.90 -11.54
N THR A 9 -1.67 -16.61 -11.54
CA THR A 9 -1.35 -15.67 -12.61
C THR A 9 0.15 -15.55 -12.86
N PRO A 10 1.00 -15.16 -11.88
CA PRO A 10 2.44 -15.10 -12.08
C PRO A 10 3.06 -16.46 -12.38
N MET A 11 2.57 -17.53 -11.77
CA MET A 11 3.06 -18.90 -12.05
C MET A 11 2.81 -19.31 -13.50
N THR A 12 1.62 -19.01 -14.04
CA THR A 12 1.29 -19.30 -15.45
C THR A 12 2.16 -18.50 -16.41
N THR A 13 2.41 -17.21 -16.11
CA THR A 13 3.28 -16.35 -16.91
C THR A 13 4.72 -16.89 -16.91
N ILE A 14 5.28 -17.20 -15.73
CA ILE A 14 6.63 -17.78 -15.59
C ILE A 14 6.74 -19.07 -16.39
N LYS A 15 5.80 -20.00 -16.17
CA LYS A 15 5.78 -21.29 -16.88
C LYS A 15 5.69 -21.09 -18.38
N GLY A 16 4.79 -20.25 -18.87
CA GLY A 16 4.58 -20.02 -20.29
C GLY A 16 5.82 -19.49 -21.00
N PHE A 17 6.53 -18.53 -20.39
CA PHE A 17 7.78 -18.02 -20.98
C PHE A 17 8.91 -19.04 -20.95
N ILE A 18 9.05 -19.82 -19.87
CA ILE A 18 10.05 -20.88 -19.82
C ILE A 18 9.75 -21.95 -20.86
N ASP A 19 8.50 -22.40 -20.96
CA ASP A 19 8.09 -23.39 -21.99
C ASP A 19 8.37 -22.85 -23.41
N GLY A 20 8.03 -21.59 -23.71
CA GLY A 20 8.28 -20.97 -25.00
C GLY A 20 9.76 -20.78 -25.35
N MET A 21 10.63 -20.59 -24.36
CA MET A 21 12.08 -20.59 -24.57
C MET A 21 12.63 -22.00 -24.82
N LEU A 22 12.09 -23.02 -24.16
CA LEU A 22 12.53 -24.40 -24.27
C LEU A 22 12.09 -25.05 -25.61
N ASP A 23 10.88 -24.75 -26.08
CA ASP A 23 10.34 -25.32 -27.31
C ASP A 23 10.69 -24.52 -28.58
N GLY A 24 11.39 -23.39 -28.43
CA GLY A 24 11.83 -22.54 -29.52
C GLY A 24 10.75 -21.59 -30.08
N THR A 25 9.56 -21.51 -29.46
CA THR A 25 8.53 -20.55 -29.80
C THR A 25 9.02 -19.12 -29.57
N ILE A 26 9.83 -18.92 -28.51
CA ILE A 26 10.53 -17.65 -28.24
C ILE A 26 11.90 -17.74 -28.89
N PRO A 27 12.24 -16.83 -29.84
CA PRO A 27 13.54 -16.78 -30.48
C PRO A 27 14.69 -16.62 -29.48
N GLN A 28 15.85 -17.22 -29.78
CA GLN A 28 17.00 -17.20 -28.88
C GLN A 28 17.52 -15.78 -28.57
N GLU A 29 17.41 -14.86 -29.51
CA GLU A 29 17.77 -13.45 -29.35
C GLU A 29 16.89 -12.71 -28.34
N GLU A 30 15.67 -13.18 -28.09
CA GLU A 30 14.73 -12.58 -27.14
C GLU A 30 14.78 -13.21 -25.75
N THR A 31 15.51 -14.31 -25.59
CA THR A 31 15.59 -15.07 -24.33
C THR A 31 15.93 -14.18 -23.14
N LYS A 32 16.88 -13.25 -23.27
CA LYS A 32 17.28 -12.34 -22.17
C LYS A 32 16.13 -11.43 -21.74
N HIS A 33 15.34 -10.94 -22.69
CA HIS A 33 14.17 -10.11 -22.41
C HIS A 33 13.12 -10.88 -21.60
N TYR A 34 12.76 -12.07 -22.04
CA TYR A 34 11.77 -12.90 -21.36
C TYR A 34 12.23 -13.45 -20.01
N LEU A 35 13.53 -13.76 -19.86
CA LEU A 35 14.11 -14.07 -18.54
C LEU A 35 14.01 -12.91 -17.57
N GLY A 36 14.14 -11.67 -18.05
CA GLY A 36 13.90 -10.47 -17.24
C GLY A 36 12.46 -10.41 -16.70
N ILE A 37 11.48 -10.77 -17.53
CA ILE A 37 10.07 -10.83 -17.12
C ILE A 37 9.85 -11.97 -16.11
N VAL A 38 10.42 -13.15 -16.35
CA VAL A 38 10.36 -14.29 -15.43
C VAL A 38 10.94 -13.92 -14.06
N LEU A 39 12.08 -13.24 -14.03
CA LEU A 39 12.71 -12.77 -12.79
C LEU A 39 11.79 -11.78 -12.04
N GLN A 40 11.17 -10.85 -12.76
CA GLN A 40 10.25 -9.87 -12.18
C GLN A 40 9.01 -10.55 -11.59
N GLU A 41 8.40 -11.50 -12.30
CA GLU A 41 7.22 -12.25 -11.83
C GLU A 41 7.57 -13.17 -10.64
N THR A 42 8.76 -13.77 -10.63
CA THR A 42 9.25 -14.57 -9.49
C THR A 42 9.40 -13.69 -8.25
N GLY A 43 9.98 -12.50 -8.39
CA GLY A 43 10.09 -11.53 -7.29
C GLY A 43 8.72 -11.06 -6.79
N ARG A 44 7.75 -10.87 -7.68
CA ARG A 44 6.36 -10.55 -7.32
C ARG A 44 5.72 -11.68 -6.52
N LEU A 45 5.89 -12.93 -6.96
CA LEU A 45 5.37 -14.12 -6.27
C LEU A 45 5.97 -14.26 -4.87
N ALA A 46 7.29 -14.08 -4.73
CA ALA A 46 7.96 -14.14 -3.44
C ALA A 46 7.41 -13.10 -2.45
N ARG A 47 7.21 -11.84 -2.89
CA ARG A 47 6.59 -10.79 -2.06
C ARG A 47 5.15 -11.13 -1.66
N LEU A 48 4.38 -11.71 -2.58
CA LEU A 48 3.01 -12.12 -2.29
C LEU A 48 2.96 -13.18 -1.19
N VAL A 49 3.79 -14.20 -1.29
CA VAL A 49 3.91 -15.27 -0.27
C VAL A 49 4.35 -14.69 1.07
N GLN A 50 5.36 -13.81 1.08
CA GLN A 50 5.85 -13.17 2.32
C GLN A 50 4.75 -12.35 2.99
N ASN A 51 4.04 -11.50 2.24
CA ASN A 51 2.92 -10.72 2.77
C ASN A 51 1.82 -11.62 3.36
N MET A 52 1.55 -12.76 2.76
CA MET A 52 0.56 -13.72 3.30
C MET A 52 1.01 -14.33 4.61
N LEU A 53 2.31 -14.70 4.73
CA LEU A 53 2.87 -15.21 5.97
C LEU A 53 2.83 -14.15 7.07
N ASP A 54 3.16 -12.89 6.74
CA ASP A 54 3.13 -11.78 7.68
C ASP A 54 1.70 -11.51 8.19
N ILE A 55 0.71 -11.51 7.29
CA ILE A 55 -0.71 -11.39 7.65
C ILE A 55 -1.12 -12.52 8.60
N THR A 56 -0.76 -13.77 8.29
CA THR A 56 -1.11 -14.92 9.12
C THR A 56 -0.54 -14.80 10.54
N LYS A 57 0.72 -14.38 10.67
CA LYS A 57 1.37 -14.14 11.96
C LYS A 57 0.72 -13.00 12.75
N LEU A 58 0.40 -11.90 12.06
CA LEU A 58 -0.27 -10.74 12.67
C LEU A 58 -1.67 -11.13 13.19
N GLU A 59 -2.44 -11.86 12.41
CA GLU A 59 -3.79 -12.32 12.81
C GLU A 59 -3.76 -13.37 13.92
N ALA A 60 -2.72 -14.19 13.96
CA ALA A 60 -2.51 -15.17 15.04
C ALA A 60 -2.01 -14.47 16.35
N GLY A 61 -1.70 -13.18 16.32
CA GLY A 61 -1.12 -12.47 17.47
C GLY A 61 0.30 -12.91 17.81
N GLU A 62 1.01 -13.50 16.85
CA GLU A 62 2.38 -14.01 17.04
C GLU A 62 3.46 -12.92 16.92
N VAL A 63 3.08 -11.73 16.43
CA VAL A 63 4.00 -10.60 16.28
C VAL A 63 3.99 -9.76 17.55
N PRO A 64 5.14 -9.60 18.25
CA PRO A 64 5.22 -8.74 19.43
C PRO A 64 5.01 -7.27 19.03
N ILE A 65 4.30 -6.51 19.87
CA ILE A 65 4.03 -5.09 19.66
C ILE A 65 4.97 -4.29 20.58
N HIS A 66 5.81 -3.45 20.00
CA HIS A 66 6.75 -2.60 20.71
C HIS A 66 6.29 -1.13 20.71
N ALA A 67 5.13 -0.88 21.33
CA ALA A 67 4.55 0.45 21.40
C ALA A 67 5.40 1.41 22.25
N GLN A 68 5.58 2.62 21.75
CA GLN A 68 6.27 3.71 22.44
C GLN A 68 5.66 5.08 22.09
N THR A 69 5.93 6.06 22.91
CA THR A 69 5.51 7.44 22.65
C THR A 69 6.55 8.12 21.76
N TYR A 70 6.11 8.68 20.63
CA TYR A 70 6.97 9.42 19.71
C TYR A 70 6.16 10.35 18.81
N ASP A 71 6.85 11.21 18.06
CA ASP A 71 6.22 12.13 17.12
C ASP A 71 5.82 11.45 15.80
N LEU A 72 4.52 11.49 15.48
CA LEU A 72 3.96 10.95 14.25
C LEU A 72 4.64 11.50 12.99
N TRP A 73 4.93 12.80 12.97
CA TRP A 73 5.48 13.46 11.79
C TRP A 73 6.85 12.93 11.38
N LYS A 74 7.61 12.38 12.32
CA LYS A 74 8.86 11.70 12.01
C LYS A 74 8.63 10.54 11.03
N THR A 75 7.69 9.64 11.34
CA THR A 75 7.38 8.50 10.46
C THR A 75 6.82 8.96 9.12
N VAL A 76 5.88 9.91 9.10
CA VAL A 76 5.27 10.40 7.86
C VAL A 76 6.33 11.04 6.95
N THR A 77 7.20 11.87 7.51
CA THR A 77 8.28 12.51 6.74
C THR A 77 9.29 11.49 6.21
N ASP A 78 9.72 10.53 7.04
CA ASP A 78 10.67 9.49 6.61
C ASP A 78 10.12 8.67 5.43
N VAL A 79 8.82 8.31 5.45
CA VAL A 79 8.17 7.60 4.35
C VAL A 79 8.14 8.44 3.08
N VAL A 80 7.73 9.71 3.16
CA VAL A 80 7.65 10.59 1.99
C VAL A 80 9.03 10.82 1.38
N LEU A 81 10.06 11.04 2.21
CA LEU A 81 11.43 11.21 1.73
C LEU A 81 11.97 9.94 1.06
N SER A 82 11.60 8.76 1.54
CA SER A 82 12.02 7.50 0.92
C SER A 82 11.46 7.30 -0.49
N ASP A 83 10.36 7.95 -0.83
CA ASP A 83 9.71 7.92 -2.15
C ASP A 83 9.89 9.21 -2.96
N GLU A 84 10.80 10.11 -2.54
CA GLU A 84 11.01 11.43 -3.15
C GLU A 84 11.17 11.35 -4.68
N GLN A 85 12.01 10.44 -5.17
CA GLN A 85 12.24 10.26 -6.61
C GLN A 85 10.96 9.89 -7.37
N ARG A 86 10.14 9.01 -6.81
CA ARG A 86 8.86 8.60 -7.43
C ARG A 86 7.85 9.75 -7.45
N ILE A 87 7.86 10.56 -6.40
CA ILE A 87 7.01 11.75 -6.28
C ILE A 87 7.41 12.80 -7.31
N GLU A 88 8.71 13.07 -7.47
CA GLU A 88 9.24 14.00 -8.48
C GLU A 88 8.95 13.51 -9.91
N ASP A 89 9.26 12.24 -10.20
CA ASP A 89 9.01 11.64 -11.52
C ASP A 89 7.51 11.65 -11.87
N GLY A 90 6.65 11.46 -10.87
CA GLY A 90 5.19 11.54 -10.99
C GLY A 90 4.64 12.97 -11.06
N LYS A 91 5.48 14.00 -10.87
CA LYS A 91 5.08 15.42 -10.77
C LYS A 91 3.94 15.63 -9.76
N ILE A 92 4.07 15.01 -8.59
CA ILE A 92 3.07 15.04 -7.53
C ILE A 92 3.42 16.15 -6.54
N ASP A 93 2.45 17.00 -6.23
CA ASP A 93 2.58 18.04 -5.21
C ASP A 93 2.30 17.44 -3.82
N ILE A 94 3.22 17.64 -2.88
CA ILE A 94 3.08 17.19 -1.48
C ILE A 94 2.68 18.36 -0.61
N ARG A 95 1.58 18.19 0.15
CA ARG A 95 1.00 19.23 1.00
C ARG A 95 0.82 18.77 2.44
N GLY A 96 0.96 19.68 3.37
CA GLY A 96 0.64 19.46 4.79
C GLY A 96 1.64 18.57 5.52
N LEU A 97 2.85 18.36 4.97
CA LEU A 97 3.92 17.71 5.71
C LEU A 97 4.47 18.62 6.80
N GLY A 98 4.59 18.02 7.99
CA GLY A 98 5.12 18.73 9.15
C GLY A 98 4.07 19.64 9.78
N GLY A 99 4.29 19.99 10.99
CA GLY A 99 3.45 20.80 11.83
C GLY A 99 4.07 20.82 13.22
N ASP A 100 3.30 21.26 14.19
CA ASP A 100 3.71 21.06 15.59
C ASP A 100 3.85 19.57 15.88
N PRO A 101 4.86 19.17 16.71
CA PRO A 101 5.04 17.77 17.08
C PRO A 101 3.74 17.16 17.61
N LEU A 102 3.36 16.02 17.07
CA LEU A 102 2.14 15.32 17.43
C LEU A 102 2.45 13.94 18.00
N SER A 103 2.37 13.84 19.31
CA SER A 103 2.73 12.65 20.06
C SER A 103 1.67 11.55 19.94
N ILE A 104 2.11 10.36 19.54
CA ILE A 104 1.30 9.13 19.48
C ILE A 104 1.93 8.05 20.36
N TYR A 105 1.13 7.05 20.76
CA TYR A 105 1.60 5.84 21.45
C TYR A 105 1.30 4.63 20.57
N ALA A 106 2.29 4.15 19.84
CA ALA A 106 2.15 3.03 18.90
C ALA A 106 3.52 2.39 18.64
N ASP A 107 3.51 1.23 17.98
CA ASP A 107 4.70 0.61 17.45
C ASP A 107 5.15 1.36 16.17
N PRO A 108 6.38 1.95 16.15
CA PRO A 108 6.86 2.73 15.01
C PRO A 108 6.92 1.93 13.71
N ASP A 109 7.24 0.64 13.76
CA ASP A 109 7.32 -0.21 12.57
C ASP A 109 5.92 -0.45 11.98
N PHE A 110 4.91 -0.63 12.84
CA PHE A 110 3.52 -0.76 12.39
C PHE A 110 3.02 0.52 11.73
N VAL A 111 3.27 1.67 12.37
CA VAL A 111 2.86 2.97 11.80
C VAL A 111 3.60 3.26 10.49
N HIS A 112 4.90 2.96 10.42
CA HIS A 112 5.69 3.10 9.19
C HIS A 112 5.07 2.27 8.06
N GLN A 113 4.72 1.01 8.31
CA GLN A 113 4.12 0.14 7.30
C GLN A 113 2.74 0.63 6.84
N VAL A 114 1.91 1.13 7.76
CA VAL A 114 0.61 1.73 7.43
C VAL A 114 0.78 2.95 6.53
N VAL A 115 1.62 3.90 6.95
CA VAL A 115 1.87 5.14 6.18
C VAL A 115 2.48 4.80 4.82
N TYR A 116 3.46 3.90 4.78
CA TYR A 116 4.07 3.44 3.53
C TYR A 116 3.04 2.86 2.55
N ASN A 117 2.18 1.96 3.00
CA ASN A 117 1.17 1.32 2.14
C ASN A 117 0.15 2.34 1.60
N ILE A 118 -0.26 3.31 2.42
CA ILE A 118 -1.19 4.35 1.98
C ILE A 118 -0.50 5.32 1.01
N VAL A 119 0.73 5.75 1.29
CA VAL A 119 1.51 6.65 0.43
C VAL A 119 1.84 5.97 -0.90
N ASP A 120 2.24 4.69 -0.89
CA ASP A 120 2.48 3.91 -2.10
C ASP A 120 1.24 3.85 -3.01
N ASN A 121 0.06 3.61 -2.43
CA ASN A 121 -1.20 3.69 -3.16
C ASN A 121 -1.46 5.11 -3.69
N ALA A 122 -1.28 6.14 -2.87
CA ALA A 122 -1.48 7.52 -3.28
C ALA A 122 -0.59 7.88 -4.47
N ILE A 123 0.71 7.52 -4.46
CA ILE A 123 1.63 7.77 -5.57
C ILE A 123 1.18 7.04 -6.85
N LYS A 124 0.70 5.79 -6.72
CA LYS A 124 0.23 4.98 -7.87
C LYS A 124 -1.00 5.57 -8.55
N PHE A 125 -1.91 6.16 -7.78
CA PHE A 125 -3.21 6.61 -8.27
C PHE A 125 -3.34 8.12 -8.43
N THR A 126 -2.31 8.90 -8.09
CA THR A 126 -2.27 10.34 -8.34
C THR A 126 -1.76 10.59 -9.76
N PRO A 127 -2.52 11.29 -10.62
CA PRO A 127 -2.06 11.66 -11.95
C PRO A 127 -0.97 12.75 -11.87
N ALA A 128 -0.19 12.89 -12.94
CA ALA A 128 0.81 13.97 -13.05
C ALA A 128 0.14 15.34 -12.85
N GLY A 129 0.75 16.18 -12.00
CA GLY A 129 0.19 17.47 -11.61
C GLY A 129 -0.85 17.41 -10.48
N GLY A 130 -1.16 16.20 -9.99
CA GLY A 130 -2.00 16.00 -8.83
C GLY A 130 -1.27 16.24 -7.51
N ALA A 131 -1.96 16.01 -6.40
CA ALA A 131 -1.44 16.28 -5.06
C ALA A 131 -1.73 15.12 -4.09
N ILE A 132 -0.82 14.95 -3.12
CA ILE A 132 -1.00 14.13 -1.93
C ILE A 132 -0.93 15.07 -0.71
N SER A 133 -1.96 15.04 0.12
CA SER A 133 -2.11 15.91 1.28
C SER A 133 -2.13 15.11 2.57
N PHE A 134 -1.44 15.63 3.59
CA PHE A 134 -1.32 15.03 4.91
C PHE A 134 -1.94 15.97 5.94
N ALA A 135 -2.72 15.43 6.87
CA ALA A 135 -3.23 16.16 8.03
C ALA A 135 -3.29 15.21 9.23
N ALA A 136 -3.05 15.73 10.40
CA ALA A 136 -3.24 14.99 11.64
C ALA A 136 -3.69 15.91 12.76
N GLU A 137 -4.63 15.45 13.58
CA GLU A 137 -5.22 16.22 14.67
C GLU A 137 -5.48 15.33 15.90
N LYS A 138 -5.28 15.90 17.09
CA LYS A 138 -5.60 15.21 18.33
C LYS A 138 -7.05 15.46 18.71
N HIS A 139 -7.79 14.37 18.92
CA HIS A 139 -9.16 14.36 19.40
C HIS A 139 -9.24 13.53 20.69
N GLY A 140 -9.22 14.20 21.83
CA GLY A 140 -9.23 13.53 23.14
C GLY A 140 -8.01 12.64 23.35
N SER A 141 -8.23 11.35 23.53
CA SER A 141 -7.17 10.33 23.71
C SER A 141 -6.63 9.73 22.43
N MET A 142 -7.14 10.15 21.28
CA MET A 142 -6.74 9.64 19.96
C MET A 142 -6.17 10.75 19.08
N VAL A 143 -5.31 10.37 18.17
CA VAL A 143 -4.83 11.19 17.05
C VAL A 143 -5.44 10.64 15.78
N GLU A 144 -6.13 11.47 15.02
CA GLU A 144 -6.65 11.15 13.71
C GLU A 144 -5.67 11.60 12.64
N VAL A 145 -5.35 10.71 11.71
CA VAL A 145 -4.43 10.95 10.59
C VAL A 145 -5.20 10.81 9.28
N ARG A 146 -5.04 11.77 8.38
CA ARG A 146 -5.67 11.81 7.05
C ARG A 146 -4.60 11.88 5.99
N ILE A 147 -4.65 10.97 5.02
CA ILE A 147 -3.81 11.00 3.83
C ILE A 147 -4.74 10.98 2.63
N GLU A 148 -4.73 12.05 1.85
CA GLU A 148 -5.62 12.26 0.71
C GLU A 148 -4.80 12.40 -0.57
N ASN A 149 -5.26 11.80 -1.65
CA ASN A 149 -4.73 12.05 -2.97
C ASN A 149 -5.82 12.47 -3.96
N THR A 150 -5.49 13.38 -4.85
CA THR A 150 -6.31 13.71 -6.01
C THR A 150 -6.19 12.61 -7.06
N GLY A 151 -7.22 12.41 -7.86
CA GLY A 151 -7.24 11.41 -8.92
C GLY A 151 -8.62 10.85 -9.19
N ALA A 152 -8.67 9.62 -9.72
CA ALA A 152 -9.92 8.97 -10.11
C ALA A 152 -10.87 8.70 -8.93
N GLY A 153 -10.38 8.73 -7.69
CA GLY A 153 -11.15 8.36 -6.53
C GLY A 153 -11.52 6.87 -6.53
N ILE A 154 -12.44 6.51 -5.66
CA ILE A 154 -12.98 5.16 -5.50
C ILE A 154 -14.48 5.23 -5.70
N ALA A 155 -15.04 4.31 -6.49
CA ALA A 155 -16.47 4.22 -6.68
C ALA A 155 -17.19 3.91 -5.35
N PRO A 156 -18.39 4.48 -5.08
CA PRO A 156 -19.13 4.24 -3.84
C PRO A 156 -19.34 2.74 -3.54
N GLU A 157 -19.55 1.93 -4.55
CA GLU A 157 -19.76 0.49 -4.44
C GLU A 157 -18.50 -0.25 -4.02
N ALA A 158 -17.32 0.31 -4.30
CA ALA A 158 -16.01 -0.27 -4.00
C ALA A 158 -15.53 0.07 -2.58
N LEU A 159 -15.91 1.22 -2.03
CA LEU A 159 -15.48 1.70 -0.72
C LEU A 159 -15.60 0.68 0.42
N PRO A 160 -16.71 -0.09 0.56
CA PRO A 160 -16.84 -1.08 1.63
C PRO A 160 -15.82 -2.22 1.57
N PHE A 161 -15.20 -2.44 0.40
CA PHE A 161 -14.35 -3.61 0.11
C PHE A 161 -12.86 -3.28 0.04
N VAL A 162 -12.45 -2.01 0.08
CA VAL A 162 -11.04 -1.60 -0.17
C VAL A 162 -10.05 -2.19 0.84
N PHE A 163 -10.47 -2.57 2.04
CA PHE A 163 -9.64 -3.20 3.06
C PHE A 163 -9.70 -4.74 3.04
N GLU A 164 -10.47 -5.33 2.13
CA GLU A 164 -10.52 -6.78 2.01
C GLU A 164 -9.27 -7.33 1.32
N ARG A 165 -8.92 -8.57 1.66
CA ARG A 165 -7.77 -9.27 1.07
C ARG A 165 -7.94 -9.41 -0.44
N PHE A 166 -6.89 -9.05 -1.20
CA PHE A 166 -6.85 -9.17 -2.67
C PHE A 166 -7.89 -8.32 -3.41
N TYR A 167 -8.53 -7.39 -2.72
CA TYR A 167 -9.47 -6.51 -3.39
C TYR A 167 -8.72 -5.54 -4.31
N LYS A 168 -9.20 -5.45 -5.55
CA LYS A 168 -8.77 -4.49 -6.57
C LYS A 168 -10.00 -4.05 -7.33
N GLU A 169 -10.19 -2.76 -7.45
CA GLU A 169 -11.25 -2.23 -8.28
C GLU A 169 -10.98 -2.55 -9.76
N ASP A 170 -12.02 -2.91 -10.54
CA ASP A 170 -11.87 -3.33 -11.95
C ASP A 170 -11.20 -2.27 -12.82
N ARG A 171 -11.41 -0.99 -12.55
CA ARG A 171 -10.75 0.13 -13.23
C ARG A 171 -9.24 0.19 -12.98
N SER A 172 -8.78 -0.29 -11.84
CA SER A 172 -7.35 -0.36 -11.50
C SER A 172 -6.65 -1.56 -12.18
N ARG A 173 -7.40 -2.55 -12.64
CA ARG A 173 -6.88 -3.73 -13.35
C ARG A 173 -6.19 -3.38 -14.67
N GLY A 174 -6.61 -2.31 -15.35
CA GLY A 174 -6.02 -1.86 -16.60
C GLY A 174 -4.83 -0.91 -16.46
N MET A 175 -4.76 -0.15 -15.34
CA MET A 175 -3.76 0.90 -15.16
C MET A 175 -2.55 0.50 -14.32
N ASN A 176 -2.66 -0.48 -13.42
CA ASN A 176 -1.53 -0.91 -12.60
C ASN A 176 -1.72 -2.32 -12.01
N THR A 177 -1.31 -3.34 -12.74
CA THR A 177 -1.33 -4.74 -12.29
C THR A 177 -0.33 -5.04 -11.16
N ARG A 178 0.45 -4.05 -10.70
CA ARG A 178 1.60 -4.25 -9.80
C ARG A 178 1.26 -4.40 -8.32
N GLY A 179 0.04 -4.09 -7.87
CA GLY A 179 -0.36 -4.24 -6.47
C GLY A 179 -0.84 -5.66 -6.14
N SER A 180 -0.52 -6.16 -4.94
CA SER A 180 -1.00 -7.46 -4.44
C SER A 180 -2.45 -7.44 -3.96
N GLY A 181 -3.02 -6.26 -3.69
CA GLY A 181 -4.32 -6.12 -3.01
C GLY A 181 -4.28 -6.47 -1.52
N LEU A 182 -3.09 -6.56 -0.94
CA LEU A 182 -2.89 -6.89 0.47
C LEU A 182 -2.50 -5.68 1.33
N GLY A 183 -1.99 -4.60 0.74
CA GLY A 183 -1.45 -3.47 1.48
C GLY A 183 -2.47 -2.79 2.40
N LEU A 184 -3.68 -2.52 1.91
CA LEU A 184 -4.75 -1.91 2.73
C LEU A 184 -5.31 -2.88 3.77
N HIS A 185 -5.36 -4.17 3.47
CA HIS A 185 -5.75 -5.18 4.46
C HIS A 185 -4.74 -5.23 5.63
N ILE A 186 -3.44 -5.18 5.34
CA ILE A 186 -2.38 -5.07 6.34
C ILE A 186 -2.56 -3.79 7.18
N CYS A 187 -2.86 -2.65 6.56
CA CYS A 187 -3.15 -1.40 7.28
C CYS A 187 -4.26 -1.59 8.30
N LYS A 188 -5.36 -2.24 7.92
CA LYS A 188 -6.49 -2.49 8.82
C LYS A 188 -6.08 -3.35 10.01
N ILE A 189 -5.31 -4.42 9.81
CA ILE A 189 -4.83 -5.28 10.89
C ILE A 189 -3.92 -4.48 11.84
N LEU A 190 -2.92 -3.76 11.31
CA LEU A 190 -1.94 -3.02 12.10
C LEU A 190 -2.58 -1.89 12.91
N ILE A 191 -3.52 -1.16 12.32
CA ILE A 191 -4.26 -0.11 13.03
C ILE A 191 -5.14 -0.70 14.14
N ASN A 192 -5.84 -1.80 13.88
CA ASN A 192 -6.62 -2.49 14.90
C ASN A 192 -5.75 -2.98 16.06
N LEU A 193 -4.59 -3.59 15.77
CA LEU A 193 -3.62 -4.02 16.78
C LEU A 193 -3.03 -2.83 17.57
N SER A 194 -2.95 -1.67 16.97
CA SER A 194 -2.50 -0.42 17.62
C SER A 194 -3.61 0.27 18.44
N GLY A 195 -4.82 -0.29 18.51
CA GLY A 195 -5.94 0.28 19.26
C GLY A 195 -6.72 1.38 18.55
N GLY A 196 -6.55 1.52 17.23
CA GLY A 196 -7.24 2.49 16.40
C GLY A 196 -8.23 1.87 15.42
N GLN A 197 -8.72 2.70 14.51
CA GLN A 197 -9.63 2.34 13.42
C GLN A 197 -9.15 2.98 12.12
N ILE A 198 -9.50 2.39 10.98
CA ILE A 198 -9.20 2.92 9.65
C ILE A 198 -10.45 2.84 8.76
N HIS A 199 -10.66 3.87 7.96
CA HIS A 199 -11.69 3.89 6.92
C HIS A 199 -11.21 4.68 5.70
N ALA A 200 -11.93 4.55 4.61
CA ALA A 200 -11.71 5.30 3.38
C ALA A 200 -12.91 6.20 3.08
N GLU A 201 -12.61 7.39 2.58
CA GLU A 201 -13.56 8.35 2.04
C GLU A 201 -13.13 8.69 0.62
N SER A 202 -14.08 8.95 -0.27
CA SER A 202 -13.76 9.31 -1.64
C SER A 202 -14.89 10.05 -2.31
N GLU A 203 -14.53 10.93 -3.24
CA GLU A 203 -15.43 11.45 -4.27
C GLU A 203 -14.91 10.96 -5.62
N GLU A 204 -15.68 10.07 -6.26
CA GLU A 204 -15.29 9.47 -7.55
C GLU A 204 -14.99 10.57 -8.57
N GLY A 205 -13.87 10.43 -9.25
CA GLY A 205 -13.37 11.39 -10.23
C GLY A 205 -12.60 12.58 -9.65
N LYS A 206 -12.48 12.70 -8.33
CA LYS A 206 -11.82 13.87 -7.73
C LYS A 206 -10.72 13.53 -6.73
N TRP A 207 -11.00 12.71 -5.72
CA TRP A 207 -10.05 12.42 -4.64
C TRP A 207 -10.39 11.12 -3.90
N CYS A 208 -9.39 10.58 -3.23
CA CYS A 208 -9.50 9.49 -2.26
C CYS A 208 -8.76 9.86 -0.98
N ARG A 209 -9.31 9.53 0.18
CA ARG A 209 -8.75 9.80 1.50
C ARG A 209 -8.80 8.54 2.37
N PHE A 210 -7.67 8.22 2.99
CA PHE A 210 -7.61 7.24 4.06
C PHE A 210 -7.48 7.94 5.39
N VAL A 211 -8.33 7.55 6.34
CA VAL A 211 -8.40 8.13 7.68
C VAL A 211 -8.16 7.03 8.69
N PHE A 212 -7.19 7.19 9.57
CA PHE A 212 -6.95 6.25 10.65
C PHE A 212 -6.67 6.96 11.97
N THR A 213 -6.91 6.26 13.07
CA THR A 213 -6.69 6.77 14.42
C THR A 213 -5.62 5.94 15.13
N LEU A 214 -4.86 6.61 16.00
CA LEU A 214 -3.88 6.01 16.89
C LEU A 214 -4.02 6.62 18.29
N PRO A 215 -3.70 5.88 19.36
CA PRO A 215 -3.65 6.46 20.71
C PRO A 215 -2.70 7.64 20.75
N ALA A 216 -3.11 8.72 21.42
CA ALA A 216 -2.24 9.85 21.69
C ALA A 216 -1.15 9.47 22.70
N GLY A 217 0.07 9.95 22.49
CA GLY A 217 1.14 9.85 23.47
C GLY A 217 0.87 10.73 24.68
N LYS A 218 1.41 10.31 25.82
CA LYS A 218 1.39 11.10 27.06
C LYS A 218 2.50 12.14 27.05
#